data_b0f372137c35fdc53160c6edd0b09a6b
#
_entry.id   b0f372137c35fdc53160c6edd0b09a6b
#
_cell.length_a   1.000
_cell.length_b   1.000
_cell.length_c   1.000
_cell.angle_alpha   90.00
_cell.angle_beta   90.00
_cell.angle_gamma   90.00
#
_symmetry.space_group_name_H-M   'P 1'
#
loop_
_entity.id
_entity.type
_entity.pdbx_description
1 polymer ?
#
loop_
_entity_poly.entity_id
_entity_poly.type
_entity_poly.pdbx_seq_one_letter_code
_entity_poly.pdbx_strand_id
1 'polypeptide(L)'
;DELISEAKASGAKVLEFERGSQYIRFGWQQGDWRLQYAEDLTDDEKARTIAVLEQGARELGLWRDDTWGDIIEDRGSQITFSALGQQAPVAEKTAWDPDGAKKRALGAYASKRLPDLEVRGGGSTSIDVTRKGIDKAYGVGKLLEKLGVDVDNLLFIGDRLDEAGNDYPVYEMGVASVPVHGWPDTLAAVTAVCDWLDAGGGEFPVATLPPLVAR
;
A
#
# COMPACT_ATOMS: atom_id res chain seq x y z
N ASP A 1 -2.39 -2.24 16.94
CA ASP A 1 -2.51 -3.42 17.83
C ASP A 1 -3.74 -3.35 18.76
N GLU A 2 -4.07 -2.20 19.31
CA GLU A 2 -5.20 -2.01 20.26
C GLU A 2 -6.56 -2.16 19.54
N LEU A 3 -6.76 -1.50 18.41
CA LEU A 3 -7.97 -1.59 17.58
C LEU A 3 -8.23 -3.02 17.07
N ILE A 4 -7.16 -3.75 16.69
CA ILE A 4 -7.24 -5.15 16.29
C ILE A 4 -7.68 -6.03 17.47
N SER A 5 -7.17 -5.73 18.67
CA SER A 5 -7.54 -6.44 19.90
C SER A 5 -9.00 -6.21 20.28
N GLU A 6 -9.50 -5.00 20.14
CA GLU A 6 -10.91 -4.64 20.40
C GLU A 6 -11.84 -5.27 19.36
N ALA A 7 -11.49 -5.20 18.07
CA ALA A 7 -12.26 -5.85 17.02
C ALA A 7 -12.32 -7.38 17.20
N LYS A 8 -11.23 -8.00 17.66
CA LYS A 8 -11.21 -9.43 18.03
C LYS A 8 -12.13 -9.74 19.21
N ALA A 9 -12.14 -8.89 20.23
CA ALA A 9 -12.99 -9.06 21.42
C ALA A 9 -14.47 -8.92 21.10
N SER A 10 -14.86 -8.12 20.10
CA SER A 10 -16.24 -7.97 19.63
C SER A 10 -16.75 -9.12 18.76
N GLY A 11 -15.90 -10.10 18.42
CA GLY A 11 -16.25 -11.19 17.52
C GLY A 11 -16.30 -10.79 16.03
N ALA A 12 -15.83 -9.60 15.68
CA ALA A 12 -15.75 -9.15 14.31
C ALA A 12 -14.75 -10.02 13.51
N LYS A 13 -15.08 -10.27 12.24
CA LYS A 13 -14.13 -10.87 11.30
C LYS A 13 -13.11 -9.81 10.89
N VAL A 14 -12.00 -9.74 11.61
CA VAL A 14 -10.92 -8.83 11.27
C VAL A 14 -10.13 -9.42 10.10
N LEU A 15 -10.09 -8.68 9.00
CA LEU A 15 -9.21 -8.93 7.88
C LEU A 15 -8.14 -7.84 7.91
N GLU A 16 -6.90 -8.21 8.17
CA GLU A 16 -5.78 -7.29 8.18
C GLU A 16 -5.08 -7.32 6.82
N PHE A 17 -4.79 -6.13 6.32
CA PHE A 17 -3.94 -5.95 5.15
C PHE A 17 -2.57 -5.52 5.65
N GLU A 18 -1.57 -6.38 5.54
CA GLU A 18 -0.22 -5.92 5.76
C GLU A 18 0.31 -5.18 4.53
N ARG A 19 0.70 -3.93 4.78
CA ARG A 19 1.55 -3.06 3.96
C ARG A 19 1.24 -2.96 2.46
N GLY A 20 0.41 -2.00 2.14
CA GLY A 20 0.40 -1.31 0.85
C GLY A 20 0.14 -2.16 -0.38
N SER A 21 1.12 -2.65 -1.04
CA SER A 21 1.03 -3.43 -2.28
C SER A 21 1.31 -4.90 -2.11
N GLN A 22 1.40 -5.41 -0.89
CA GLN A 22 1.53 -6.84 -0.64
C GLN A 22 0.18 -7.53 -0.73
N TYR A 23 0.06 -8.44 -1.67
CA TYR A 23 -1.13 -9.25 -1.91
C TYR A 23 -1.11 -10.54 -1.10
N ILE A 24 -0.63 -10.46 0.12
CA ILE A 24 -0.70 -11.49 1.12
C ILE A 24 -1.85 -11.14 2.06
N ARG A 25 -2.81 -12.03 2.18
CA ARG A 25 -3.94 -11.85 3.10
C ARG A 25 -3.87 -12.84 4.21
N PHE A 26 -3.95 -12.29 5.40
CA PHE A 26 -4.18 -13.07 6.60
C PHE A 26 -5.62 -12.86 7.05
N GLY A 27 -6.32 -13.95 7.34
CA GLY A 27 -7.61 -13.94 8.00
C GLY A 27 -7.46 -14.50 9.40
N TRP A 28 -8.08 -13.87 10.39
CA TRP A 28 -8.14 -14.42 11.74
C TRP A 28 -9.13 -15.59 11.78
N GLN A 29 -8.63 -16.79 12.01
CA GLN A 29 -9.44 -18.00 12.08
C GLN A 29 -9.00 -18.84 13.29
N GLN A 30 -9.96 -19.24 14.13
CA GLN A 30 -9.73 -20.12 15.27
C GLN A 30 -8.59 -19.66 16.22
N GLY A 31 -8.47 -18.35 16.42
CA GLY A 31 -7.48 -17.77 17.32
C GLY A 31 -6.09 -17.58 16.72
N ASP A 32 -5.93 -17.68 15.39
CA ASP A 32 -4.65 -17.49 14.72
C ASP A 32 -4.80 -16.79 13.35
N TRP A 33 -3.73 -16.15 12.89
CA TRP A 33 -3.65 -15.56 11.55
C TRP A 33 -3.31 -16.64 10.53
N ARG A 34 -4.14 -16.76 9.49
CA ARG A 34 -3.90 -17.72 8.41
C ARG A 34 -3.78 -17.02 7.08
N LEU A 35 -2.74 -17.39 6.32
CA LEU A 35 -2.58 -16.96 4.94
C LEU A 35 -3.78 -17.43 4.12
N GLN A 36 -4.49 -16.49 3.52
CA GLN A 36 -5.67 -16.79 2.68
C GLN A 36 -5.29 -16.98 1.22
N TYR A 37 -4.36 -16.19 0.73
CA TYR A 37 -3.74 -16.32 -0.59
C TYR A 37 -2.46 -15.49 -0.66
N ALA A 38 -1.56 -15.88 -1.56
CA ALA A 38 -0.40 -15.09 -1.96
C ALA A 38 -0.25 -15.20 -3.49
N GLU A 39 0.04 -14.08 -4.13
CA GLU A 39 0.34 -14.03 -5.57
C GLU A 39 1.78 -13.54 -5.75
N ASP A 40 2.70 -14.37 -5.28
CA ASP A 40 4.12 -14.04 -5.28
C ASP A 40 4.69 -13.97 -6.69
N LEU A 41 5.70 -13.12 -6.86
CA LEU A 41 6.58 -13.16 -8.01
C LEU A 41 7.26 -14.53 -8.07
N THR A 42 7.47 -15.04 -9.26
CA THR A 42 8.28 -16.25 -9.45
C THR A 42 9.74 -15.99 -9.08
N ASP A 43 10.50 -17.05 -8.79
CA ASP A 43 11.92 -16.91 -8.46
C ASP A 43 12.71 -16.22 -9.59
N ASP A 44 12.36 -16.47 -10.86
CA ASP A 44 12.95 -15.80 -12.01
C ASP A 44 12.60 -14.30 -12.07
N GLU A 45 11.32 -13.94 -11.84
CA GLU A 45 10.90 -12.54 -11.77
C GLU A 45 11.61 -11.80 -10.63
N LYS A 46 11.75 -12.44 -9.47
CA LYS A 46 12.48 -11.87 -8.31
C LYS A 46 13.96 -11.67 -8.63
N ALA A 47 14.64 -12.71 -9.10
CA ALA A 47 16.06 -12.66 -9.40
C ALA A 47 16.39 -11.60 -10.46
N ARG A 48 15.60 -11.55 -11.53
CA ARG A 48 15.72 -10.55 -12.60
C ARG A 48 15.48 -9.14 -12.09
N THR A 49 14.45 -8.96 -11.27
CA THR A 49 14.11 -7.64 -10.68
C THR A 49 15.22 -7.14 -9.77
N ILE A 50 15.73 -7.99 -8.88
CA ILE A 50 16.83 -7.66 -7.97
C ILE A 50 18.07 -7.26 -8.78
N ALA A 51 18.44 -8.04 -9.78
CA ALA A 51 19.60 -7.75 -10.63
C ALA A 51 19.46 -6.40 -11.35
N VAL A 52 18.29 -6.10 -11.91
CA VAL A 52 18.02 -4.83 -12.63
C VAL A 52 18.07 -3.63 -11.67
N LEU A 53 17.48 -3.75 -10.49
CA LEU A 53 17.49 -2.67 -9.49
C LEU A 53 18.90 -2.42 -8.95
N GLU A 54 19.65 -3.47 -8.63
CA GLU A 54 21.03 -3.35 -8.17
C GLU A 54 21.93 -2.74 -9.24
N GLN A 55 21.89 -3.24 -10.45
CA GLN A 55 22.68 -2.70 -11.56
C GLN A 55 22.32 -1.25 -11.83
N GLY A 56 21.02 -0.91 -11.92
CA GLY A 56 20.57 0.45 -12.15
C GLY A 56 20.99 1.41 -11.05
N ALA A 57 20.88 1.00 -9.78
CA ALA A 57 21.32 1.79 -8.65
C ALA A 57 22.84 2.05 -8.68
N ARG A 58 23.65 1.06 -9.05
CA ARG A 58 25.12 1.22 -9.19
C ARG A 58 25.48 2.13 -10.36
N GLU A 59 24.88 1.93 -11.54
CA GLU A 59 25.14 2.76 -12.72
C GLU A 59 24.76 4.23 -12.51
N LEU A 60 23.69 4.48 -11.75
CA LEU A 60 23.20 5.81 -11.44
C LEU A 60 23.86 6.44 -10.18
N GLY A 61 24.78 5.73 -9.52
CA GLY A 61 25.44 6.20 -8.32
C GLY A 61 24.52 6.31 -7.10
N LEU A 62 23.45 5.51 -7.07
CA LEU A 62 22.45 5.49 -5.99
C LEU A 62 22.66 4.35 -5.00
N TRP A 63 23.51 3.39 -5.34
CA TRP A 63 23.87 2.29 -4.45
C TRP A 63 24.78 2.76 -3.31
N ARG A 64 24.47 2.29 -2.10
CA ARG A 64 25.27 2.57 -0.90
C ARG A 64 25.49 1.28 -0.15
N ASP A 65 26.65 1.17 0.51
CA ASP A 65 26.97 0.03 1.39
C ASP A 65 26.68 0.37 2.86
N ASP A 66 26.57 1.66 3.20
CA ASP A 66 26.25 2.19 4.52
C ASP A 66 24.76 2.56 4.61
N THR A 67 23.91 1.60 4.86
CA THR A 67 22.45 1.79 4.90
C THR A 67 21.84 1.39 6.23
N TRP A 68 20.63 1.92 6.50
CA TRP A 68 19.84 1.53 7.66
C TRP A 68 18.97 0.32 7.31
N GLY A 69 19.55 -0.87 7.38
CA GLY A 69 18.93 -2.14 6.97
C GLY A 69 19.06 -2.42 5.48
N ASP A 70 18.33 -3.41 5.00
CA ASP A 70 18.43 -3.90 3.63
C ASP A 70 18.01 -2.86 2.60
N ILE A 71 18.79 -2.76 1.53
CA ILE A 71 18.54 -1.86 0.41
C ILE A 71 17.54 -2.47 -0.59
N ILE A 72 17.50 -3.80 -0.69
CA ILE A 72 16.52 -4.56 -1.46
C ILE A 72 15.82 -5.54 -0.52
N GLU A 73 14.49 -5.51 -0.55
CA GLU A 73 13.63 -6.38 0.25
C GLU A 73 12.72 -7.20 -0.68
N ASP A 74 12.77 -8.54 -0.53
CA ASP A 74 11.79 -9.45 -1.14
C ASP A 74 10.58 -9.59 -0.21
N ARG A 75 9.43 -9.14 -0.69
CA ARG A 75 8.15 -9.21 0.02
C ARG A 75 7.21 -10.25 -0.58
N GLY A 76 7.73 -11.20 -1.33
CA GLY A 76 6.95 -12.22 -2.03
C GLY A 76 6.35 -11.69 -3.33
N SER A 77 5.27 -10.96 -3.26
CA SER A 77 4.57 -10.37 -4.42
C SER A 77 5.16 -9.04 -4.91
N GLN A 78 6.16 -8.51 -4.21
CA GLN A 78 6.82 -7.23 -4.48
C GLN A 78 8.29 -7.29 -4.14
N ILE A 79 9.12 -6.68 -4.98
CA ILE A 79 10.51 -6.34 -4.65
C ILE A 79 10.60 -4.84 -4.41
N THR A 80 11.11 -4.44 -3.27
CA THR A 80 11.30 -3.04 -2.90
C THR A 80 12.78 -2.69 -2.84
N PHE A 81 13.20 -1.68 -3.59
CA PHE A 81 14.49 -1.02 -3.41
C PHE A 81 14.31 0.19 -2.51
N SER A 82 15.14 0.37 -1.51
CA SER A 82 15.19 1.52 -0.61
C SER A 82 16.60 2.06 -0.53
N ALA A 83 16.87 3.19 -1.16
CA ALA A 83 18.22 3.72 -1.34
C ALA A 83 19.02 3.95 -0.05
N LEU A 84 18.36 4.21 1.07
CA LEU A 84 18.97 4.37 2.39
C LEU A 84 18.72 3.18 3.33
N GLY A 85 18.11 2.11 2.82
CA GLY A 85 17.61 1.01 3.64
C GLY A 85 16.25 1.31 4.28
N GLN A 86 15.55 0.25 4.68
CA GLN A 86 14.16 0.35 5.17
C GLN A 86 14.05 1.12 6.49
N GLN A 87 15.06 1.06 7.34
CA GLN A 87 15.06 1.62 8.70
C GLN A 87 15.64 3.04 8.76
N ALA A 88 15.92 3.68 7.62
CA ALA A 88 16.50 5.02 7.60
C ALA A 88 15.57 6.05 8.29
N PRO A 89 16.11 7.00 9.05
CA PRO A 89 15.34 8.07 9.68
C PRO A 89 14.55 8.88 8.65
N VAL A 90 13.35 9.33 9.04
CA VAL A 90 12.45 10.11 8.14
C VAL A 90 13.15 11.34 7.57
N ALA A 91 13.90 12.06 8.40
CA ALA A 91 14.64 13.25 7.97
C ALA A 91 15.64 12.94 6.84
N GLU A 92 16.40 11.84 6.97
CA GLU A 92 17.35 11.40 5.94
C GLU A 92 16.64 10.97 4.66
N LYS A 93 15.53 10.24 4.78
CA LYS A 93 14.71 9.85 3.64
C LYS A 93 14.18 11.07 2.87
N THR A 94 13.70 12.08 3.58
CA THR A 94 13.15 13.30 2.97
C THR A 94 14.26 14.12 2.28
N ALA A 95 15.45 14.18 2.89
CA ALA A 95 16.57 14.94 2.36
C ALA A 95 17.25 14.25 1.15
N TRP A 96 17.10 12.94 1.00
CA TRP A 96 17.84 12.18 -0.01
C TRP A 96 17.44 12.51 -1.45
N ASP A 97 16.13 12.70 -1.72
CA ASP A 97 15.59 12.93 -3.07
C ASP A 97 14.39 13.89 -3.01
N PRO A 98 14.62 15.16 -2.62
CA PRO A 98 13.53 16.10 -2.35
C PRO A 98 12.68 16.43 -3.58
N ASP A 99 13.26 16.35 -4.77
CA ASP A 99 12.59 16.60 -6.05
C ASP A 99 12.15 15.30 -6.78
N GLY A 100 12.47 14.12 -6.22
CA GLY A 100 12.14 12.82 -6.80
C GLY A 100 12.94 12.43 -8.05
N ALA A 101 13.98 13.19 -8.41
CA ALA A 101 14.74 12.97 -9.64
C ALA A 101 15.49 11.63 -9.64
N LYS A 102 16.07 11.24 -8.51
CA LYS A 102 16.79 9.98 -8.36
C LYS A 102 15.86 8.78 -8.53
N LYS A 103 14.69 8.82 -7.87
CA LYS A 103 13.67 7.77 -8.00
C LYS A 103 13.15 7.68 -9.44
N ARG A 104 12.86 8.81 -10.08
CA ARG A 104 12.43 8.81 -11.48
C ARG A 104 13.48 8.19 -12.40
N ALA A 105 14.76 8.50 -12.20
CA ALA A 105 15.84 7.94 -13.01
C ALA A 105 15.95 6.41 -12.84
N LEU A 106 15.95 5.91 -11.61
CA LEU A 106 16.00 4.47 -11.35
C LEU A 106 14.71 3.77 -11.82
N GLY A 107 13.55 4.39 -11.61
CA GLY A 107 12.28 3.86 -12.10
C GLY A 107 12.25 3.72 -13.62
N ALA A 108 12.70 4.75 -14.36
CA ALA A 108 12.80 4.70 -15.81
C ALA A 108 13.82 3.64 -16.31
N TYR A 109 14.93 3.49 -15.59
CA TYR A 109 15.92 2.45 -15.88
C TYR A 109 15.34 1.04 -15.73
N ALA A 110 14.62 0.80 -14.62
CA ALA A 110 14.01 -0.49 -14.31
C ALA A 110 12.83 -0.80 -15.26
N SER A 111 11.92 0.15 -15.48
CA SER A 111 10.74 -0.04 -16.35
C SER A 111 11.14 -0.44 -17.76
N LYS A 112 12.25 0.11 -18.28
CA LYS A 112 12.75 -0.23 -19.61
C LYS A 112 13.24 -1.68 -19.71
N ARG A 113 13.72 -2.26 -18.60
CA ARG A 113 14.32 -3.60 -18.54
C ARG A 113 13.37 -4.67 -18.00
N LEU A 114 12.29 -4.24 -17.38
CA LEU A 114 11.22 -5.08 -16.81
C LEU A 114 9.87 -4.72 -17.45
N PRO A 115 9.72 -4.86 -18.78
CA PRO A 115 8.54 -4.39 -19.50
C PRO A 115 7.26 -5.17 -19.15
N ASP A 116 7.40 -6.33 -18.55
CA ASP A 116 6.33 -7.22 -18.08
C ASP A 116 5.91 -6.98 -16.63
N LEU A 117 6.70 -6.21 -15.88
CA LEU A 117 6.41 -5.83 -14.50
C LEU A 117 6.01 -4.36 -14.40
N GLU A 118 5.41 -4.00 -13.28
CA GLU A 118 5.07 -2.63 -12.92
C GLU A 118 6.14 -2.08 -12.00
N VAL A 119 6.70 -0.91 -12.35
CA VAL A 119 7.69 -0.20 -11.55
C VAL A 119 7.12 1.12 -11.09
N ARG A 120 6.96 1.30 -9.80
CA ARG A 120 6.39 2.51 -9.20
C ARG A 120 7.32 3.12 -8.15
N GLY A 121 7.26 4.44 -8.03
CA GLY A 121 7.84 5.11 -6.86
C GLY A 121 7.04 4.75 -5.62
N GLY A 122 7.72 4.23 -4.61
CA GLY A 122 7.17 4.02 -3.28
C GLY A 122 7.29 5.27 -2.41
N GLY A 123 7.69 5.11 -1.14
CA GLY A 123 7.96 6.23 -0.23
C GLY A 123 9.07 7.19 -0.71
N SER A 124 9.62 7.98 0.20
CA SER A 124 10.59 9.05 -0.15
C SER A 124 11.84 8.54 -0.88
N THR A 125 12.28 7.31 -0.60
CA THR A 125 13.53 6.73 -1.13
C THR A 125 13.34 5.39 -1.84
N SER A 126 12.09 4.98 -2.09
CA SER A 126 11.80 3.62 -2.52
C SER A 126 11.29 3.54 -3.95
N ILE A 127 11.62 2.42 -4.60
CA ILE A 127 11.03 1.93 -5.84
C ILE A 127 10.46 0.54 -5.55
N ASP A 128 9.21 0.35 -5.94
CA ASP A 128 8.48 -0.91 -5.81
C ASP A 128 8.27 -1.54 -7.18
N VAL A 129 8.52 -2.84 -7.27
CA VAL A 129 8.29 -3.63 -8.49
C VAL A 129 7.32 -4.75 -8.17
N THR A 130 6.22 -4.81 -8.92
CA THR A 130 5.14 -5.79 -8.79
C THR A 130 4.76 -6.34 -10.16
N ARG A 131 3.87 -7.33 -10.21
CA ARG A 131 3.22 -7.67 -11.48
C ARG A 131 2.32 -6.53 -11.96
N LYS A 132 2.19 -6.39 -13.28
CA LYS A 132 1.26 -5.44 -13.87
C LYS A 132 -0.19 -5.77 -13.53
N GLY A 133 -0.99 -4.70 -13.36
CA GLY A 133 -2.42 -4.83 -13.03
C GLY A 133 -2.68 -5.21 -11.58
N ILE A 134 -1.64 -5.31 -10.78
CA ILE A 134 -1.75 -5.55 -9.35
C ILE A 134 -1.58 -4.21 -8.64
N ASP A 135 -2.69 -3.58 -8.31
CA ASP A 135 -2.79 -2.32 -7.58
C ASP A 135 -3.78 -2.43 -6.40
N LYS A 136 -4.08 -1.32 -5.77
CA LYS A 136 -5.03 -1.32 -4.65
C LYS A 136 -6.44 -1.74 -5.08
N ALA A 137 -6.87 -1.38 -6.30
CA ALA A 137 -8.17 -1.82 -6.82
C ALA A 137 -8.24 -3.33 -6.95
N TYR A 138 -7.19 -3.95 -7.48
CA TYR A 138 -7.09 -5.40 -7.54
C TYR A 138 -7.23 -6.03 -6.14
N GLY A 139 -6.50 -5.51 -5.15
CA GLY A 139 -6.58 -6.01 -3.77
C GLY A 139 -7.97 -5.86 -3.17
N VAL A 140 -8.61 -4.71 -3.39
CA VAL A 140 -10.00 -4.45 -2.95
C VAL A 140 -10.98 -5.39 -3.67
N GLY A 141 -10.84 -5.60 -4.97
CA GLY A 141 -11.66 -6.54 -5.73
C GLY A 141 -11.59 -7.96 -5.17
N LYS A 142 -10.38 -8.44 -4.85
CA LYS A 142 -10.18 -9.74 -4.17
C LYS A 142 -10.83 -9.80 -2.79
N LEU A 143 -10.82 -8.68 -2.06
CA LEU A 143 -11.49 -8.60 -0.77
C LEU A 143 -13.00 -8.74 -0.91
N LEU A 144 -13.60 -7.97 -1.80
CA LEU A 144 -15.04 -7.99 -2.07
C LEU A 144 -15.49 -9.38 -2.49
N GLU A 145 -14.76 -10.02 -3.42
CA GLU A 145 -15.01 -11.40 -3.86
C GLU A 145 -15.00 -12.39 -2.68
N LYS A 146 -13.97 -12.32 -1.82
CA LYS A 146 -13.84 -13.24 -0.68
C LYS A 146 -14.89 -13.03 0.40
N LEU A 147 -15.32 -11.81 0.60
CA LEU A 147 -16.33 -11.48 1.62
C LEU A 147 -17.75 -11.68 1.10
N GLY A 148 -17.94 -11.76 -0.21
CA GLY A 148 -19.26 -11.74 -0.84
C GLY A 148 -19.98 -10.40 -0.59
N VAL A 149 -19.24 -9.29 -0.63
CA VAL A 149 -19.73 -7.94 -0.35
C VAL A 149 -19.65 -7.11 -1.62
N ASP A 150 -20.69 -6.36 -1.91
CA ASP A 150 -20.72 -5.43 -3.03
C ASP A 150 -19.94 -4.14 -2.75
N VAL A 151 -19.47 -3.48 -3.80
CA VAL A 151 -18.71 -2.22 -3.73
C VAL A 151 -19.44 -1.13 -2.95
N ASP A 152 -20.76 -1.08 -3.03
CA ASP A 152 -21.61 -0.11 -2.33
C ASP A 152 -21.61 -0.27 -0.80
N ASN A 153 -21.11 -1.40 -0.31
CA ASN A 153 -21.00 -1.70 1.12
C ASN A 153 -19.56 -1.54 1.65
N LEU A 154 -18.68 -0.90 0.88
CA LEU A 154 -17.30 -0.64 1.25
C LEU A 154 -17.05 0.86 1.41
N LEU A 155 -16.40 1.24 2.50
CA LEU A 155 -15.83 2.56 2.71
C LEU A 155 -14.32 2.46 2.67
N PHE A 156 -13.69 3.29 1.84
CA PHE A 156 -12.24 3.38 1.72
C PHE A 156 -11.74 4.71 2.29
N ILE A 157 -10.63 4.69 3.00
CA ILE A 157 -9.97 5.89 3.53
C ILE A 157 -8.57 5.93 2.94
N GLY A 158 -8.24 6.99 2.20
CA GLY A 158 -6.97 7.11 1.49
C GLY A 158 -6.41 8.52 1.46
N ASP A 159 -5.09 8.63 1.41
CA ASP A 159 -4.36 9.92 1.37
C ASP A 159 -3.93 10.32 -0.05
N ARG A 160 -4.09 9.41 -1.02
CA ARG A 160 -3.66 9.61 -2.40
C ARG A 160 -4.77 9.25 -3.39
N LEU A 161 -5.94 9.89 -3.22
CA LEU A 161 -7.12 9.75 -4.10
C LEU A 161 -7.05 10.66 -5.35
N ASP A 162 -5.94 11.36 -5.58
CA ASP A 162 -5.66 12.09 -6.82
C ASP A 162 -5.30 11.12 -7.97
N GLU A 163 -5.52 11.51 -9.24
CA GLU A 163 -5.30 10.65 -10.42
C GLU A 163 -3.89 10.02 -10.50
N ALA A 164 -2.89 10.68 -9.93
CA ALA A 164 -1.53 10.16 -9.85
C ALA A 164 -1.27 9.35 -8.57
N GLY A 165 -2.25 9.24 -7.69
CA GLY A 165 -2.18 8.56 -6.40
C GLY A 165 -2.37 7.06 -6.49
N ASN A 166 -1.79 6.35 -5.54
CA ASN A 166 -1.92 4.90 -5.47
C ASN A 166 -3.27 4.42 -4.90
N ASP A 167 -4.09 5.33 -4.36
CA ASP A 167 -5.45 5.07 -3.87
C ASP A 167 -6.51 5.35 -4.94
N TYR A 168 -6.15 6.12 -5.98
CA TYR A 168 -7.06 6.49 -7.05
C TYR A 168 -7.75 5.29 -7.73
N PRO A 169 -7.08 4.17 -8.01
CA PRO A 169 -7.73 3.00 -8.60
C PRO A 169 -8.91 2.46 -7.78
N VAL A 170 -8.88 2.58 -6.45
CA VAL A 170 -10.01 2.18 -5.58
C VAL A 170 -11.18 3.15 -5.73
N TYR A 171 -10.88 4.44 -5.77
CA TYR A 171 -11.90 5.46 -6.04
C TYR A 171 -12.55 5.28 -7.42
N GLU A 172 -11.76 4.97 -8.44
CA GLU A 172 -12.22 4.72 -9.82
C GLU A 172 -13.12 3.48 -9.93
N MET A 173 -12.99 2.50 -9.02
CA MET A 173 -13.90 1.35 -8.91
C MET A 173 -15.33 1.77 -8.47
N GLY A 174 -15.54 3.01 -8.04
CA GLY A 174 -16.81 3.49 -7.48
C GLY A 174 -16.98 3.23 -5.98
N VAL A 175 -15.91 2.85 -5.27
CA VAL A 175 -15.93 2.70 -3.82
C VAL A 175 -16.12 4.07 -3.17
N ALA A 176 -17.05 4.17 -2.21
CA ALA A 176 -17.18 5.36 -1.37
C ALA A 176 -15.85 5.63 -0.66
N SER A 177 -15.22 6.78 -0.94
CA SER A 177 -13.87 7.06 -0.49
C SER A 177 -13.77 8.36 0.29
N VAL A 178 -13.04 8.31 1.42
CA VAL A 178 -12.78 9.45 2.30
C VAL A 178 -11.33 9.89 2.09
N PRO A 179 -11.10 11.13 1.60
CA PRO A 179 -9.75 11.66 1.52
C PRO A 179 -9.25 12.07 2.89
N VAL A 180 -7.99 11.76 3.17
CA VAL A 180 -7.29 12.14 4.40
C VAL A 180 -5.92 12.71 4.06
N HIS A 181 -5.36 13.55 4.95
CA HIS A 181 -4.00 14.09 4.77
C HIS A 181 -2.95 13.32 5.58
N GLY A 182 -3.40 12.35 6.38
CA GLY A 182 -2.54 11.53 7.22
C GLY A 182 -3.32 10.83 8.34
N TRP A 183 -2.60 10.15 9.20
CA TRP A 183 -3.19 9.33 10.25
C TRP A 183 -4.13 10.06 11.24
N PRO A 184 -3.96 11.36 11.57
CA PRO A 184 -4.93 12.04 12.44
C PRO A 184 -6.32 12.13 11.83
N ASP A 185 -6.39 12.42 10.50
CA ASP A 185 -7.67 12.47 9.78
C ASP A 185 -8.28 11.07 9.67
N THR A 186 -7.44 10.05 9.45
CA THR A 186 -7.88 8.64 9.46
C THR A 186 -8.50 8.26 10.79
N LEU A 187 -7.86 8.64 11.91
CA LEU A 187 -8.39 8.39 13.25
C LEU A 187 -9.75 9.06 13.43
N ALA A 188 -9.89 10.32 13.01
CA ALA A 188 -11.15 11.05 13.11
C ALA A 188 -12.26 10.37 12.28
N ALA A 189 -11.94 9.94 11.05
CA ALA A 189 -12.89 9.23 10.19
C ALA A 189 -13.33 7.89 10.80
N VAL A 190 -12.39 7.10 11.29
CA VAL A 190 -12.69 5.81 11.94
C VAL A 190 -13.53 6.02 13.21
N THR A 191 -13.19 7.02 14.03
CA THR A 191 -13.98 7.35 15.24
C THR A 191 -15.43 7.70 14.87
N ALA A 192 -15.63 8.53 13.83
CA ALA A 192 -16.98 8.88 13.37
C ALA A 192 -17.78 7.65 12.90
N VAL A 193 -17.13 6.68 12.24
CA VAL A 193 -17.77 5.41 11.86
C VAL A 193 -18.14 4.59 13.09
N CYS A 194 -17.26 4.50 14.08
CA CYS A 194 -17.54 3.77 15.32
C CYS A 194 -18.71 4.41 16.08
N ASP A 195 -18.71 5.73 16.25
CA ASP A 195 -19.79 6.47 16.94
C ASP A 195 -21.15 6.26 16.23
N TRP A 196 -21.15 6.24 14.89
CA TRP A 196 -22.35 5.97 14.11
C TRP A 196 -22.85 4.53 14.30
N LEU A 197 -21.96 3.55 14.33
CA LEU A 197 -22.32 2.15 14.60
C LEU A 197 -22.89 1.99 16.02
N ASP A 198 -22.28 2.62 17.02
CA ASP A 198 -22.73 2.58 18.42
C ASP A 198 -24.09 3.27 18.62
N ALA A 199 -24.41 4.26 17.76
CA ALA A 199 -25.73 4.90 17.72
C ALA A 199 -26.81 4.04 17.04
N GLY A 200 -26.49 2.81 16.64
CA GLY A 200 -27.42 1.85 16.01
C GLY A 200 -27.34 1.78 14.49
N GLY A 201 -26.36 2.45 13.88
CA GLY A 201 -26.16 2.42 12.44
C GLY A 201 -27.30 3.10 11.65
N GLY A 202 -27.58 2.62 10.47
CA GLY A 202 -28.57 3.16 9.56
C GLY A 202 -27.93 3.62 8.26
N GLU A 203 -28.50 4.60 7.57
CA GLU A 203 -27.84 5.19 6.41
C GLU A 203 -26.64 6.02 6.87
N PHE A 204 -25.43 5.65 6.42
CA PHE A 204 -24.21 6.37 6.82
C PHE A 204 -24.21 7.76 6.19
N PRO A 205 -24.05 8.84 7.01
CA PRO A 205 -24.13 10.21 6.50
C PRO A 205 -22.85 10.61 5.76
N VAL A 206 -22.63 10.07 4.57
CA VAL A 206 -21.43 10.37 3.73
C VAL A 206 -21.25 11.88 3.54
N ALA A 207 -22.35 12.65 3.58
CA ALA A 207 -22.31 14.11 3.47
C ALA A 207 -21.67 14.83 4.66
N THR A 208 -21.46 14.16 5.80
CA THR A 208 -20.78 14.73 6.98
C THR A 208 -19.27 14.50 6.96
N LEU A 209 -18.77 13.71 6.01
CA LEU A 209 -17.35 13.56 5.80
C LEU A 209 -16.77 14.84 5.20
N PRO A 210 -15.55 15.23 5.57
CA PRO A 210 -14.95 16.44 5.03
C PRO A 210 -14.92 16.37 3.49
N PRO A 211 -15.26 17.48 2.79
CA PRO A 211 -15.32 17.48 1.33
C PRO A 211 -13.96 17.12 0.74
N LEU A 212 -13.97 16.34 -0.35
CA LEU A 212 -12.81 16.11 -1.21
C LEU A 212 -12.20 17.46 -1.58
N VAL A 213 -11.14 17.84 -0.92
CA VAL A 213 -10.38 19.04 -1.32
C VAL A 213 -9.50 18.62 -2.47
N ALA A 214 -9.91 18.97 -3.71
CA ALA A 214 -9.05 18.90 -4.86
C ALA A 214 -7.78 19.72 -4.56
N ARG A 215 -6.62 19.11 -4.67
CA ARG A 215 -5.32 19.80 -4.62
C ARG A 215 -4.93 20.26 -6.00
#